data_49d154f898ee00f82e61e9e2747e9756
#
_entry.id   49d154f898ee00f82e61e9e2747e9756
#
_cell.length_a   1.000
_cell.length_b   1.000
_cell.length_c   1.000
_cell.angle_alpha   90.00
_cell.angle_beta   90.00
_cell.angle_gamma   90.00
#
_symmetry.space_group_name_H-M   'P 1'
#
loop_
_entity.id
_entity.type
_entity.pdbx_description
1 polymer ?
#
loop_
_entity_poly.entity_id
_entity_poly.type
_entity_poly.pdbx_seq_one_letter_code
_entity_poly.pdbx_strand_id
1 'polypeptide(L)'
;MNNRQDARLERVLATLALVIISLISLANVVVRYFTDASFAFTEELSVFLLVILTFAGASVAMRSNRHIRIGFLERLFPRLRVPLIVLQWLASVAVLGLVVWFAGQFALEEYQWESESPGLGLPNWWYVVWLPLLALLMIVRLSQMTLDRLRGRLTDEP
;
A
#
# COMPACT_ATOMS: atom_id res chain seq x y z
N MET A 1 16.56 -13.41 9.86
CA MET A 1 15.47 -13.86 8.99
C MET A 1 15.47 -13.04 7.71
N ASN A 2 15.19 -13.65 6.59
CA ASN A 2 15.75 -13.40 5.26
C ASN A 2 15.24 -12.09 4.57
N ASN A 3 15.82 -10.96 4.91
CA ASN A 3 15.43 -9.60 4.43
C ASN A 3 15.47 -9.45 2.89
N ARG A 4 16.22 -10.30 2.18
CA ARG A 4 16.32 -10.28 0.71
C ARG A 4 15.19 -11.07 0.01
N GLN A 5 14.68 -12.12 0.64
CA GLN A 5 13.60 -12.93 0.07
C GLN A 5 12.26 -12.21 0.16
N ASP A 6 11.97 -11.56 1.30
CA ASP A 6 10.74 -10.78 1.48
C ASP A 6 10.66 -9.61 0.50
N ALA A 7 11.78 -8.92 0.23
CA ALA A 7 11.82 -7.84 -0.76
C ALA A 7 11.61 -8.34 -2.21
N ARG A 8 12.00 -9.60 -2.50
CA ARG A 8 11.72 -10.21 -3.80
C ARG A 8 10.25 -10.56 -3.95
N LEU A 9 9.64 -11.14 -2.92
CA LEU A 9 8.21 -11.48 -2.93
C LEU A 9 7.34 -10.24 -3.12
N GLU A 10 7.59 -9.16 -2.38
CA GLU A 10 6.85 -7.90 -2.52
C GLU A 10 6.98 -7.28 -3.92
N ARG A 11 8.20 -7.32 -4.47
CA ARG A 11 8.45 -6.84 -5.83
C ARG A 11 7.73 -7.69 -6.87
N VAL A 12 7.76 -9.01 -6.72
CA VAL A 12 7.05 -9.94 -7.62
C VAL A 12 5.55 -9.71 -7.53
N LEU A 13 4.98 -9.58 -6.32
CA LEU A 13 3.57 -9.29 -6.14
C LEU A 13 3.15 -7.96 -6.77
N ALA A 14 3.93 -6.89 -6.57
CA ALA A 14 3.67 -5.60 -7.19
C ALA A 14 3.74 -5.68 -8.73
N THR A 15 4.75 -6.38 -9.27
CA THR A 15 4.90 -6.55 -10.72
C THR A 15 3.75 -7.39 -11.30
N LEU A 16 3.38 -8.49 -10.65
CA LEU A 16 2.26 -9.33 -11.06
C LEU A 16 0.94 -8.55 -11.03
N ALA A 17 0.67 -7.80 -9.95
CA ALA A 17 -0.52 -6.96 -9.86
C ALA A 17 -0.58 -5.95 -11.02
N LEU A 18 0.54 -5.28 -11.31
CA LEU A 18 0.61 -4.32 -12.43
C LEU A 18 0.34 -4.99 -13.78
N VAL A 19 0.96 -6.15 -14.04
CA VAL A 19 0.76 -6.89 -15.29
C VAL A 19 -0.71 -7.34 -15.43
N ILE A 20 -1.29 -7.88 -14.36
CA ILE A 20 -2.69 -8.34 -14.38
C ILE A 20 -3.65 -7.17 -14.60
N ILE A 21 -3.47 -6.02 -13.91
CA ILE A 21 -4.28 -4.83 -14.14
C ILE A 21 -4.19 -4.39 -15.61
N SER A 22 -2.98 -4.33 -16.16
CA SER A 22 -2.75 -3.91 -17.54
C SER A 22 -3.43 -4.84 -18.55
N LEU A 23 -3.36 -6.16 -18.31
CA LEU A 23 -4.01 -7.17 -19.18
C LEU A 23 -5.54 -7.09 -19.09
N ILE A 24 -6.09 -6.98 -17.87
CA ILE A 24 -7.54 -6.86 -17.65
C ILE A 24 -8.07 -5.58 -18.32
N SER A 25 -7.39 -4.45 -18.10
CA SER A 25 -7.78 -3.18 -18.69
C SER A 25 -7.73 -3.22 -20.23
N LEU A 26 -6.67 -3.81 -20.78
CA LEU A 26 -6.54 -3.98 -22.22
C LEU A 26 -7.65 -4.89 -22.79
N ALA A 27 -7.89 -6.01 -22.14
CA ALA A 27 -8.95 -6.93 -22.54
C ALA A 27 -10.33 -6.26 -22.49
N ASN A 28 -10.62 -5.48 -21.44
CA ASN A 28 -11.89 -4.77 -21.32
C ASN A 28 -12.05 -3.71 -22.42
N VAL A 29 -10.99 -2.99 -22.76
CA VAL A 29 -11.00 -2.03 -23.88
C VAL A 29 -11.29 -2.72 -25.22
N VAL A 30 -10.63 -3.86 -25.47
CA VAL A 30 -10.85 -4.63 -26.71
C VAL A 30 -12.29 -5.12 -26.78
N VAL A 31 -12.80 -5.73 -25.70
CA VAL A 31 -14.20 -6.24 -25.68
C VAL A 31 -15.19 -5.09 -25.88
N ARG A 32 -15.00 -3.96 -25.18
CA ARG A 32 -15.85 -2.78 -25.33
C ARG A 32 -15.87 -2.24 -26.75
N TYR A 33 -14.73 -2.29 -27.45
CA TYR A 33 -14.64 -1.82 -28.84
C TYR A 33 -15.42 -2.71 -29.81
N PHE A 34 -15.47 -4.03 -29.58
CA PHE A 34 -16.15 -4.98 -30.48
C PHE A 34 -17.60 -5.28 -30.12
N THR A 35 -18.01 -5.07 -28.83
CA THR A 35 -19.32 -5.54 -28.35
C THR A 35 -20.18 -4.47 -27.71
N ASP A 36 -19.67 -3.23 -27.55
CA ASP A 36 -20.30 -2.15 -26.78
C ASP A 36 -20.65 -2.54 -25.32
N ALA A 37 -20.17 -3.68 -24.85
CA ALA A 37 -20.34 -4.17 -23.49
C ALA A 37 -19.04 -3.98 -22.69
N SER A 38 -19.16 -3.61 -21.41
CA SER A 38 -18.03 -3.63 -20.49
C SER A 38 -18.28 -4.64 -19.37
N PHE A 39 -17.21 -5.31 -18.94
CA PHE A 39 -17.29 -6.23 -17.82
C PHE A 39 -17.19 -5.48 -16.51
N ALA A 40 -18.29 -5.36 -15.75
CA ALA A 40 -18.31 -4.68 -14.45
C ALA A 40 -17.27 -5.24 -13.46
N PHE A 41 -17.03 -6.55 -13.49
CA PHE A 41 -16.04 -7.20 -12.62
C PHE A 41 -14.59 -6.73 -12.87
N THR A 42 -14.28 -6.19 -14.05
CA THR A 42 -12.92 -5.71 -14.36
C THR A 42 -12.55 -4.47 -13.57
N GLU A 43 -13.53 -3.61 -13.27
CA GLU A 43 -13.32 -2.42 -12.45
C GLU A 43 -13.03 -2.81 -11.01
N GLU A 44 -13.83 -3.70 -10.43
CA GLU A 44 -13.66 -4.18 -9.06
C GLU A 44 -12.33 -4.89 -8.85
N LEU A 45 -11.98 -5.80 -9.75
CA LEU A 45 -10.72 -6.53 -9.67
C LEU A 45 -9.51 -5.58 -9.86
N SER A 46 -9.64 -4.57 -10.74
CA SER A 46 -8.59 -3.58 -10.95
C SER A 46 -8.38 -2.71 -9.71
N VAL A 47 -9.45 -2.27 -9.03
CA VAL A 47 -9.35 -1.51 -7.77
C VAL A 47 -8.69 -2.35 -6.68
N PHE A 48 -9.08 -3.60 -6.53
CA PHE A 48 -8.47 -4.51 -5.56
C PHE A 48 -6.96 -4.72 -5.81
N LEU A 49 -6.60 -5.00 -7.05
CA LEU A 49 -5.20 -5.16 -7.44
C LEU A 49 -4.40 -3.87 -7.29
N LEU A 50 -5.03 -2.70 -7.52
CA LEU A 50 -4.41 -1.39 -7.31
C LEU A 50 -4.09 -1.15 -5.83
N VAL A 51 -4.96 -1.56 -4.92
CA VAL A 51 -4.71 -1.51 -3.47
C VAL A 51 -3.49 -2.37 -3.14
N ILE A 52 -3.45 -3.63 -3.60
CA ILE A 52 -2.28 -4.51 -3.39
C ILE A 52 -1.01 -3.89 -3.97
N LEU A 53 -1.06 -3.38 -5.19
CA LEU A 53 0.07 -2.73 -5.86
C LEU A 53 0.60 -1.54 -5.07
N THR A 54 -0.30 -0.69 -4.57
CA THR A 54 0.04 0.50 -3.80
C THR A 54 0.77 0.13 -2.51
N PHE A 55 0.24 -0.80 -1.74
CA PHE A 55 0.85 -1.21 -0.48
C PHE A 55 2.13 -2.03 -0.66
N ALA A 56 2.15 -2.95 -1.63
CA ALA A 56 3.35 -3.71 -1.96
C ALA A 56 4.46 -2.79 -2.50
N GLY A 57 4.11 -1.87 -3.40
CA GLY A 57 5.03 -0.87 -3.94
C GLY A 57 5.57 0.08 -2.87
N ALA A 58 4.73 0.57 -1.97
CA ALA A 58 5.14 1.40 -0.85
C ALA A 58 6.07 0.63 0.11
N SER A 59 5.80 -0.65 0.37
CA SER A 59 6.68 -1.49 1.19
C SER A 59 8.06 -1.66 0.57
N VAL A 60 8.14 -1.90 -0.76
CA VAL A 60 9.40 -1.96 -1.51
C VAL A 60 10.13 -0.63 -1.48
N ALA A 61 9.40 0.50 -1.69
CA ALA A 61 9.99 1.84 -1.66
C ALA A 61 10.56 2.19 -0.27
N MET A 62 9.87 1.80 0.79
CA MET A 62 10.38 1.96 2.17
C MET A 62 11.71 1.23 2.36
N ARG A 63 11.82 -0.03 1.91
CA ARG A 63 13.05 -0.83 2.07
C ARG A 63 14.22 -0.30 1.25
N SER A 64 13.96 0.23 0.05
CA SER A 64 15.01 0.75 -0.83
C SER A 64 15.52 2.13 -0.42
N ASN A 65 15.10 2.65 0.72
CA ASN A 65 15.45 3.98 1.23
C ASN A 65 15.11 5.13 0.24
N ARG A 66 14.26 4.87 -0.76
CA ARG A 66 13.89 5.78 -1.85
C ARG A 66 12.60 6.58 -1.59
N HIS A 67 12.05 6.50 -0.36
CA HIS A 67 10.99 7.42 0.00
C HIS A 67 11.51 8.85 -0.08
N ILE A 68 10.74 9.73 -0.71
CA ILE A 68 11.03 11.15 -0.78
C ILE A 68 11.13 11.64 0.67
N ARG A 69 12.34 11.95 1.10
CA ARG A 69 12.64 12.48 2.42
C ARG A 69 13.02 13.93 2.29
N ILE A 70 12.70 14.67 3.30
CA ILE A 70 13.26 15.99 3.50
C ILE A 70 14.70 15.82 4.06
N GLY A 71 15.52 15.01 3.38
CA GLY A 71 16.94 14.79 3.74
C GLY A 71 17.77 16.08 3.69
N PHE A 72 17.25 17.08 3.00
CA PHE A 72 17.82 18.44 3.01
C PHE A 72 17.79 19.06 4.42
N LEU A 73 16.67 18.96 5.15
CA LEU A 73 16.56 19.47 6.52
C LEU A 73 17.46 18.71 7.50
N GLU A 74 17.59 17.41 7.35
CA GLU A 74 18.49 16.58 8.19
C GLU A 74 19.96 16.97 7.99
N ARG A 75 20.35 17.36 6.77
CA ARG A 75 21.71 17.84 6.45
C ARG A 75 21.96 19.27 6.96
N LEU A 76 20.95 20.12 6.93
CA LEU A 76 21.07 21.51 7.37
C LEU A 76 21.18 21.64 8.91
N PHE A 77 20.46 20.77 9.63
CA PHE A 77 20.37 20.81 11.09
C PHE A 77 20.65 19.42 11.71
N PRO A 78 21.93 18.98 11.80
CA PRO A 78 22.28 17.67 12.33
C PRO A 78 21.78 17.43 13.78
N ARG A 79 21.67 18.50 14.58
CA ARG A 79 21.15 18.44 15.95
C ARG A 79 19.67 18.13 16.04
N LEU A 80 18.90 18.41 14.99
CA LEU A 80 17.46 18.15 14.92
C LEU A 80 17.13 16.84 14.22
N ARG A 81 18.12 16.03 13.86
CA ARG A 81 17.93 14.76 13.12
C ARG A 81 16.97 13.83 13.86
N VAL A 82 17.18 13.58 15.14
CA VAL A 82 16.33 12.66 15.93
C VAL A 82 14.89 13.18 16.05
N PRO A 83 14.64 14.43 16.48
CA PRO A 83 13.27 14.94 16.56
C PRO A 83 12.57 14.99 15.19
N LEU A 84 13.28 15.25 14.08
CA LEU A 84 12.71 15.22 12.74
C LEU A 84 12.29 13.81 12.32
N ILE A 85 13.10 12.79 12.61
CA ILE A 85 12.76 11.39 12.35
C ILE A 85 11.52 10.97 13.14
N VAL A 86 11.45 11.35 14.41
CA VAL A 86 10.30 11.05 15.27
C VAL A 86 9.04 11.77 14.79
N LEU A 87 9.14 13.04 14.41
CA LEU A 87 8.02 13.81 13.89
C LEU A 87 7.49 13.20 12.58
N GLN A 88 8.38 12.81 11.67
CA GLN A 88 8.01 12.14 10.42
C GLN A 88 7.31 10.81 10.69
N TRP A 89 7.83 10.03 11.62
CA TRP A 89 7.21 8.76 12.04
C TRP A 89 5.81 8.99 12.61
N LEU A 90 5.65 9.94 13.55
CA LEU A 90 4.37 10.28 14.14
C LEU A 90 3.34 10.73 13.09
N ALA A 91 3.73 11.62 12.18
CA ALA A 91 2.85 12.08 11.10
C ALA A 91 2.41 10.92 10.20
N SER A 92 3.35 10.05 9.81
CA SER A 92 3.03 8.89 8.97
C SER A 92 2.13 7.88 9.67
N VAL A 93 2.39 7.59 10.96
CA VAL A 93 1.55 6.70 11.77
C VAL A 93 0.17 7.30 11.99
N ALA A 94 0.06 8.61 12.19
CA ALA A 94 -1.23 9.28 12.33
C ALA A 94 -2.07 9.14 11.05
N VAL A 95 -1.50 9.41 9.88
CA VAL A 95 -2.19 9.28 8.59
C VAL A 95 -2.59 7.83 8.33
N LEU A 96 -1.67 6.88 8.48
CA LEU A 96 -1.99 5.46 8.29
C LEU A 96 -3.00 4.96 9.33
N GLY A 97 -2.94 5.45 10.57
CA GLY A 97 -3.90 5.15 11.62
C GLY A 97 -5.32 5.62 11.27
N LEU A 98 -5.45 6.82 10.68
CA LEU A 98 -6.72 7.30 10.15
C LEU A 98 -7.23 6.39 9.03
N VAL A 99 -6.36 5.95 8.14
CA VAL A 99 -6.73 5.00 7.07
C VAL A 99 -7.24 3.69 7.67
N VAL A 100 -6.54 3.13 8.67
CA VAL A 100 -6.96 1.91 9.37
C VAL A 100 -8.34 2.09 10.00
N TRP A 101 -8.55 3.23 10.67
CA TRP A 101 -9.81 3.52 11.37
C TRP A 101 -10.98 3.63 10.39
N PHE A 102 -10.88 4.52 9.40
CA PHE A 102 -11.97 4.76 8.45
C PHE A 102 -12.22 3.57 7.52
N ALA A 103 -11.16 2.94 7.03
CA ALA A 103 -11.31 1.75 6.19
C ALA A 103 -11.85 0.55 7.00
N GLY A 104 -11.50 0.46 8.28
CA GLY A 104 -12.05 -0.55 9.18
C GLY A 104 -13.54 -0.35 9.43
N GLN A 105 -13.97 0.90 9.69
CA GLN A 105 -15.39 1.23 9.81
C GLN A 105 -16.15 0.93 8.51
N PHE A 106 -15.60 1.34 7.37
CA PHE A 106 -16.20 1.07 6.08
C PHE A 106 -16.35 -0.43 5.80
N ALA A 107 -15.33 -1.24 6.13
CA ALA A 107 -15.43 -2.70 6.00
C ALA A 107 -16.52 -3.32 6.91
N LEU A 108 -16.71 -2.76 8.12
CA LEU A 108 -17.77 -3.20 9.03
C LEU A 108 -19.16 -2.80 8.52
N GLU A 109 -19.31 -1.62 7.98
CA GLU A 109 -20.56 -1.16 7.35
C GLU A 109 -20.94 -2.06 6.16
N GLU A 110 -20.00 -2.32 5.24
CA GLU A 110 -20.22 -3.23 4.11
C GLU A 110 -20.62 -4.65 4.57
N TYR A 111 -20.04 -5.12 5.67
CA TYR A 111 -20.40 -6.39 6.27
C TYR A 111 -21.83 -6.39 6.85
N GLN A 112 -22.24 -5.30 7.54
CA GLN A 112 -23.56 -5.19 8.15
C GLN A 112 -24.67 -5.01 7.12
N TRP A 113 -24.38 -4.33 6.01
CA TRP A 113 -25.35 -4.09 4.94
C TRP A 113 -25.44 -5.26 3.95
N GLU A 114 -24.65 -6.33 4.14
CA GLU A 114 -24.58 -7.48 3.23
C GLU A 114 -24.43 -7.06 1.76
N SER A 115 -23.69 -5.95 1.52
CA SER A 115 -23.53 -5.38 0.20
C SER A 115 -22.78 -6.34 -0.71
N GLU A 116 -23.37 -6.63 -1.87
CA GLU A 116 -22.77 -7.46 -2.90
C GLU A 116 -22.16 -6.61 -4.01
N SER A 117 -21.06 -7.08 -4.56
CA SER A 117 -20.39 -6.50 -5.71
C SER A 117 -21.24 -6.64 -6.97
N PRO A 118 -21.51 -5.55 -7.70
CA PRO A 118 -22.34 -5.59 -8.91
C PRO A 118 -21.76 -6.44 -10.03
N GLY A 119 -20.45 -6.65 -10.06
CA GLY A 119 -19.76 -7.37 -11.13
C GLY A 119 -19.57 -8.85 -10.85
N LEU A 120 -19.21 -9.21 -9.63
CA LEU A 120 -18.87 -10.59 -9.25
C LEU A 120 -19.90 -11.24 -8.32
N GLY A 121 -20.84 -10.47 -7.75
CA GLY A 121 -21.79 -10.97 -6.76
C GLY A 121 -21.12 -11.45 -5.47
N LEU A 122 -19.90 -10.99 -5.21
CA LEU A 122 -19.17 -11.32 -3.99
C LEU A 122 -19.41 -10.25 -2.93
N PRO A 123 -19.37 -10.59 -1.63
CA PRO A 123 -19.53 -9.61 -0.56
C PRO A 123 -18.44 -8.51 -0.64
N ASN A 124 -18.85 -7.26 -0.69
CA ASN A 124 -17.94 -6.10 -0.83
C ASN A 124 -16.91 -6.01 0.30
N TRP A 125 -17.28 -6.36 1.53
CA TRP A 125 -16.37 -6.33 2.67
C TRP A 125 -15.10 -7.17 2.45
N TRP A 126 -15.15 -8.20 1.60
CA TRP A 126 -14.00 -9.05 1.24
C TRP A 126 -12.89 -8.25 0.56
N TYR A 127 -13.25 -7.28 -0.27
CA TYR A 127 -12.30 -6.41 -0.96
C TYR A 127 -11.79 -5.30 -0.03
N VAL A 128 -12.70 -4.74 0.77
CA VAL A 128 -12.39 -3.58 1.62
C VAL A 128 -11.51 -3.94 2.80
N VAL A 129 -11.65 -5.14 3.37
CA VAL A 129 -10.91 -5.58 4.57
C VAL A 129 -9.38 -5.62 4.34
N TRP A 130 -8.93 -5.77 3.10
CA TRP A 130 -7.50 -5.75 2.78
C TRP A 130 -6.86 -4.40 2.99
N LEU A 131 -7.61 -3.32 2.82
CA LEU A 131 -7.10 -1.96 2.98
C LEU A 131 -6.61 -1.68 4.42
N PRO A 132 -7.41 -1.87 5.48
CA PRO A 132 -6.93 -1.67 6.85
C PRO A 132 -5.85 -2.67 7.26
N LEU A 133 -5.90 -3.91 6.78
CA LEU A 133 -4.87 -4.92 7.08
C LEU A 133 -3.50 -4.52 6.49
N LEU A 134 -3.47 -4.10 5.24
CA LEU A 134 -2.24 -3.66 4.58
C LEU A 134 -1.71 -2.35 5.19
N ALA A 135 -2.59 -1.42 5.56
CA ALA A 135 -2.19 -0.21 6.26
C ALA A 135 -1.58 -0.50 7.64
N LEU A 136 -2.14 -1.45 8.39
CA LEU A 136 -1.56 -1.95 9.64
C LEU A 136 -0.16 -2.55 9.43
N LEU A 137 0.00 -3.38 8.41
CA LEU A 137 1.29 -3.95 8.05
C LEU A 137 2.32 -2.84 7.76
N MET A 138 1.90 -1.78 7.05
CA MET A 138 2.76 -0.63 6.78
C MET A 138 3.18 0.11 8.05
N ILE A 139 2.28 0.32 9.01
CA ILE A 139 2.60 0.94 10.31
C ILE A 139 3.68 0.13 11.02
N VAL A 140 3.52 -1.18 11.08
CA VAL A 140 4.51 -2.08 11.71
C VAL A 140 5.88 -1.95 11.03
N ARG A 141 5.90 -2.00 9.69
CA ARG A 141 7.16 -1.88 8.93
C ARG A 141 7.83 -0.52 9.08
N LEU A 142 7.04 0.55 9.03
CA LEU A 142 7.54 1.91 9.24
C LEU A 142 8.17 2.05 10.63
N SER A 143 7.52 1.49 11.64
CA SER A 143 8.03 1.52 13.02
C SER A 143 9.34 0.73 13.16
N GLN A 144 9.44 -0.45 12.55
CA GLN A 144 10.67 -1.24 12.53
C GLN A 144 11.82 -0.47 11.87
N MET A 145 11.58 0.14 10.71
CA MET A 145 12.59 0.93 10.00
C MET A 145 13.05 2.16 10.80
N THR A 146 12.11 2.84 11.45
CA THR A 146 12.43 4.01 12.28
C THR A 146 13.28 3.61 13.48
N LEU A 147 12.97 2.48 14.12
CA LEU A 147 13.77 1.94 15.21
C LEU A 147 15.18 1.55 14.76
N ASP A 148 15.33 0.90 13.59
CA ASP A 148 16.63 0.52 13.06
C ASP A 148 17.50 1.73 12.71
N ARG A 149 16.90 2.83 12.27
CA ARG A 149 17.58 4.12 12.06
C ARG A 149 18.04 4.76 13.36
N LEU A 150 17.17 4.81 14.36
CA LEU A 150 17.50 5.37 15.68
C LEU A 150 18.61 4.56 16.36
N ARG A 151 18.70 3.24 16.08
CA ARG A 151 19.76 2.35 16.56
C ARG A 151 21.06 2.43 15.76
N GLY A 152 21.12 3.27 14.71
CA GLY A 152 22.31 3.40 13.86
C GLY A 152 22.64 2.18 13.00
N ARG A 153 21.68 1.25 12.83
CA ARG A 153 21.85 0.04 12.01
C ARG A 153 21.69 0.31 10.50
N LEU A 154 21.05 1.41 10.13
CA LEU A 154 20.92 1.89 8.76
C LEU A 154 21.77 3.15 8.66
N THR A 155 22.99 3.02 8.16
CA THR A 155 23.81 4.14 7.72
C THR A 155 23.18 4.73 6.47
N ASP A 156 22.97 6.04 6.47
CA ASP A 156 22.60 6.80 5.27
C ASP A 156 23.86 6.82 4.38
N GLU A 157 24.10 5.75 3.60
CA GLU A 157 25.04 5.84 2.49
C GLU A 157 24.41 6.65 1.37
N PRO A 158 25.20 7.55 0.74
CA PRO A 158 24.74 8.48 -0.28
C PRO A 158 24.21 7.82 -1.56
#